data_fd92525fead6adf7ef008fefc564e2e9
#
_entry.id   fd92525fead6adf7ef008fefc564e2e9
#
_cell.length_a   1.000
_cell.length_b   1.000
_cell.length_c   1.000
_cell.angle_alpha   90.00
_cell.angle_beta   90.00
_cell.angle_gamma   90.00
#
_symmetry.space_group_name_H-M   'P 1'
#
loop_
_entity.id
_entity.type
_entity.pdbx_description
1 polymer ?
#
loop_
_entity_poly.entity_id
_entity_poly.type
_entity_poly.pdbx_seq_one_letter_code
_entity_poly.pdbx_strand_id
1 'polypeptide(L)'
;LFPELLRSRTFAEKVLDKEFFTEKYGKKLKLLSILTHGDKPAPAGKDTLVTNALSKFFSMISYSKPAENKFSKIRVVALEPVFSRDLVREVLIELEKLNRFYKNKSVNEKISFIEQRIISVSVELESSEKRLKEFSEKNLQISSPSLVLEEERFQRDVEVSKGVYMTLKQELELAKIEESGEDNSDDKIR
;
A
#
# COMPACT_ATOMS: atom_id res chain seq x y z
N LEU A 1 -7.84 -1.18 -7.38
CA LEU A 1 -7.57 -0.37 -6.17
C LEU A 1 -8.34 0.97 -6.17
N PHE A 2 -8.21 1.83 -7.24
CA PHE A 2 -8.88 3.16 -7.26
C PHE A 2 -10.39 3.13 -7.07
N PRO A 3 -11.18 2.24 -7.72
CA PRO A 3 -12.63 2.20 -7.53
C PRO A 3 -13.04 1.85 -6.10
N GLU A 4 -12.27 0.98 -5.45
CA GLU A 4 -12.50 0.53 -4.07
C GLU A 4 -12.17 1.64 -3.08
N LEU A 5 -11.05 2.35 -3.31
CA LEU A 5 -10.66 3.51 -2.49
C LEU A 5 -11.70 4.62 -2.56
N LEU A 6 -12.20 4.95 -3.76
CA LEU A 6 -13.24 5.98 -3.94
C LEU A 6 -14.54 5.66 -3.20
N ARG A 7 -14.86 4.39 -2.98
CA ARG A 7 -16.04 3.94 -2.25
C ARG A 7 -15.77 3.70 -0.76
N SER A 8 -14.51 3.85 -0.31
CA SER A 8 -14.19 3.64 1.08
C SER A 8 -14.72 4.76 1.97
N ARG A 9 -15.21 4.39 3.16
CA ARG A 9 -15.65 5.34 4.17
C ARG A 9 -14.53 6.28 4.61
N THR A 10 -13.33 5.74 4.80
CA THR A 10 -12.14 6.50 5.20
C THR A 10 -11.78 7.61 4.22
N PHE A 11 -11.86 7.32 2.92
CA PHE A 11 -11.66 8.33 1.87
C PHE A 11 -12.72 9.43 1.94
N ALA A 12 -13.99 9.01 1.97
CA ALA A 12 -15.10 9.96 1.97
C ALA A 12 -15.09 10.87 3.21
N GLU A 13 -14.80 10.34 4.40
CA GLU A 13 -14.69 11.13 5.63
C GLU A 13 -13.59 12.18 5.55
N LYS A 14 -12.44 11.86 4.94
CA LYS A 14 -11.36 12.84 4.72
C LYS A 14 -11.79 13.99 3.81
N VAL A 15 -12.51 13.68 2.73
CA VAL A 15 -13.03 14.72 1.82
C VAL A 15 -14.16 15.50 2.47
N LEU A 16 -15.04 14.89 3.27
CA LEU A 16 -16.12 15.56 4.00
C LEU A 16 -15.62 16.59 5.02
N ASP A 17 -14.40 16.41 5.53
CA ASP A 17 -13.79 17.36 6.49
C ASP A 17 -13.12 18.57 5.81
N LYS A 18 -12.98 18.56 4.48
CA LYS A 18 -12.42 19.69 3.70
C LYS A 18 -13.41 20.82 3.54
N GLU A 19 -12.86 22.02 3.42
CA GLU A 19 -13.63 23.24 3.25
C GLU A 19 -13.71 23.67 1.79
N PHE A 20 -14.91 24.02 1.35
CA PHE A 20 -15.19 24.51 0.01
C PHE A 20 -15.97 25.81 0.07
N PHE A 21 -15.64 26.71 -0.85
CA PHE A 21 -16.45 27.91 -1.09
C PHE A 21 -17.66 27.54 -1.95
N THR A 22 -18.83 28.06 -1.58
CA THR A 22 -20.04 27.93 -2.39
C THR A 22 -20.69 29.28 -2.53
N GLU A 23 -21.20 29.63 -3.70
CA GLU A 23 -21.92 30.87 -3.98
C GLU A 23 -23.20 30.94 -3.15
N LYS A 24 -23.86 29.80 -2.95
CA LYS A 24 -25.08 29.68 -2.16
C LYS A 24 -24.94 30.20 -0.72
N TYR A 25 -23.80 29.97 -0.09
CA TYR A 25 -23.55 30.37 1.30
C TYR A 25 -22.62 31.58 1.40
N GLY A 26 -21.96 32.00 0.31
CA GLY A 26 -21.05 33.14 0.28
C GLY A 26 -19.81 33.01 1.16
N LYS A 27 -19.51 31.81 1.64
CA LYS A 27 -18.39 31.49 2.55
C LYS A 27 -17.89 30.09 2.38
N LYS A 28 -16.71 29.80 2.96
CA LYS A 28 -16.18 28.45 3.04
C LYS A 28 -16.85 27.67 4.17
N LEU A 29 -17.30 26.46 3.86
CA LEU A 29 -17.89 25.52 4.81
C LEU A 29 -17.30 24.12 4.56
N LYS A 30 -17.24 23.30 5.61
CA LYS A 30 -16.90 21.89 5.45
C LYS A 30 -17.89 21.20 4.53
N LEU A 31 -17.40 20.29 3.69
CA LEU A 31 -18.26 19.52 2.77
C LEU A 31 -19.39 18.81 3.53
N LEU A 32 -19.08 18.28 4.71
CA LEU A 32 -20.08 17.69 5.62
C LEU A 32 -21.26 18.65 5.84
N SER A 33 -20.98 19.90 6.18
CA SER A 33 -22.01 20.91 6.41
C SER A 33 -22.77 21.25 5.12
N ILE A 34 -22.05 21.45 4.01
CA ILE A 34 -22.67 21.77 2.70
C ILE A 34 -23.68 20.69 2.29
N LEU A 35 -23.34 19.40 2.51
CA LEU A 35 -24.19 18.26 2.12
C LEU A 35 -25.34 17.98 3.10
N THR A 36 -25.30 18.53 4.32
CA THR A 36 -26.31 18.23 5.36
C THR A 36 -27.14 19.44 5.75
N HIS A 37 -26.62 20.33 6.58
CA HIS A 37 -27.36 21.44 7.21
C HIS A 37 -26.94 22.84 6.72
N GLY A 38 -25.90 22.91 5.85
CA GLY A 38 -25.40 24.18 5.37
C GLY A 38 -24.73 25.00 6.47
N ASP A 39 -25.18 26.25 6.62
CA ASP A 39 -24.71 27.19 7.63
C ASP A 39 -25.56 27.22 8.92
N LYS A 40 -26.60 26.39 8.98
CA LYS A 40 -27.49 26.28 10.16
C LYS A 40 -26.84 25.38 11.24
N PRO A 41 -27.30 25.52 12.50
CA PRO A 41 -26.88 24.58 13.55
C PRO A 41 -27.19 23.14 13.16
N ALA A 42 -26.31 22.23 13.55
CA ALA A 42 -26.44 20.80 13.24
C ALA A 42 -27.72 20.23 13.88
N PRO A 43 -28.66 19.66 13.09
CA PRO A 43 -29.94 19.19 13.61
C PRO A 43 -29.87 17.81 14.26
N ALA A 44 -28.73 17.10 14.12
CA ALA A 44 -28.55 15.71 14.58
C ALA A 44 -27.15 15.46 15.11
N GLY A 45 -26.96 14.33 15.76
CA GLY A 45 -25.65 13.87 16.19
C GLY A 45 -24.66 13.69 15.02
N LYS A 46 -23.36 13.80 15.31
CA LYS A 46 -22.29 13.77 14.31
C LYS A 46 -22.36 12.52 13.40
N ASP A 47 -22.63 11.36 13.96
CA ASP A 47 -22.66 10.09 13.21
C ASP A 47 -23.81 10.04 12.19
N THR A 48 -24.98 10.57 12.55
CA THR A 48 -26.12 10.65 11.64
C THR A 48 -25.83 11.63 10.49
N LEU A 49 -25.18 12.76 10.78
CA LEU A 49 -24.78 13.73 9.76
C LEU A 49 -23.74 13.12 8.80
N VAL A 50 -22.74 12.41 9.32
CA VAL A 50 -21.73 11.74 8.51
C VAL A 50 -22.39 10.70 7.59
N THR A 51 -23.27 9.86 8.11
CA THR A 51 -23.97 8.83 7.31
C THR A 51 -24.80 9.47 6.17
N ASN A 52 -25.53 10.52 6.45
CA ASN A 52 -26.31 11.24 5.44
C ASN A 52 -25.41 11.93 4.40
N ALA A 53 -24.29 12.53 4.86
CA ALA A 53 -23.32 13.16 3.97
C ALA A 53 -22.63 12.14 3.06
N LEU A 54 -22.26 10.95 3.59
CA LEU A 54 -21.66 9.86 2.82
C LEU A 54 -22.56 9.42 1.67
N SER A 55 -23.85 9.20 1.94
CA SER A 55 -24.82 8.82 0.90
C SER A 55 -24.88 9.86 -0.23
N LYS A 56 -24.97 11.15 0.12
CA LYS A 56 -24.98 12.24 -0.87
C LYS A 56 -23.65 12.33 -1.61
N PHE A 57 -22.53 12.24 -0.91
CA PHE A 57 -21.20 12.30 -1.50
C PHE A 57 -20.99 11.21 -2.55
N PHE A 58 -21.34 9.96 -2.22
CA PHE A 58 -21.21 8.85 -3.17
C PHE A 58 -22.16 8.99 -4.37
N SER A 59 -23.31 9.63 -4.22
CA SER A 59 -24.20 9.90 -5.37
C SER A 59 -23.66 10.99 -6.31
N MET A 60 -22.81 11.89 -5.80
CA MET A 60 -22.19 12.96 -6.59
C MET A 60 -20.98 12.49 -7.41
N ILE A 61 -20.35 11.37 -7.02
CA ILE A 61 -19.10 10.90 -7.62
C ILE A 61 -19.37 9.61 -8.42
N SER A 62 -18.88 9.58 -9.64
CA SER A 62 -18.88 8.39 -10.47
C SER A 62 -17.49 8.12 -11.03
N TYR A 63 -17.14 6.83 -11.09
CA TYR A 63 -15.91 6.31 -11.68
C TYR A 63 -16.23 5.43 -12.86
N SER A 64 -15.51 5.61 -13.94
CA SER A 64 -15.61 4.74 -15.13
C SER A 64 -14.21 4.47 -15.69
N LYS A 65 -13.99 3.23 -16.10
CA LYS A 65 -12.80 2.80 -16.85
C LYS A 65 -13.27 2.17 -18.14
N PRO A 66 -13.34 2.93 -19.26
CA PRO A 66 -13.70 2.37 -20.54
C PRO A 66 -12.71 1.27 -20.94
N ALA A 67 -13.20 0.17 -21.51
CA ALA A 67 -12.38 -0.99 -21.89
C ALA A 67 -11.32 -0.63 -22.96
N GLU A 68 -11.64 0.35 -23.80
CA GLU A 68 -10.80 0.79 -24.92
C GLU A 68 -9.74 1.84 -24.53
N ASN A 69 -9.83 2.43 -23.35
CA ASN A 69 -8.95 3.51 -22.92
C ASN A 69 -8.05 3.10 -21.76
N LYS A 70 -6.77 3.50 -21.85
CA LYS A 70 -5.82 3.37 -20.74
C LYS A 70 -6.15 4.28 -19.55
N PHE A 71 -7.01 5.27 -19.73
CA PHE A 71 -7.35 6.29 -18.74
C PHE A 71 -8.64 5.96 -18.00
N SER A 72 -8.60 6.15 -16.69
CA SER A 72 -9.78 6.13 -15.83
C SER A 72 -10.40 7.52 -15.75
N LYS A 73 -11.72 7.60 -15.64
CA LYS A 73 -12.45 8.85 -15.58
C LYS A 73 -13.20 8.97 -14.26
N ILE A 74 -12.93 10.03 -13.52
CA ILE A 74 -13.70 10.44 -12.34
C ILE A 74 -14.60 11.61 -12.76
N ARG A 75 -15.89 11.52 -12.43
CA ARG A 75 -16.87 12.58 -12.65
C ARG A 75 -17.48 12.97 -11.32
N VAL A 76 -17.56 14.27 -11.08
CA VAL A 76 -18.26 14.85 -9.95
C VAL A 76 -19.38 15.75 -10.49
N VAL A 77 -20.57 15.61 -9.90
CA VAL A 77 -21.74 16.41 -10.24
C VAL A 77 -22.18 17.18 -9.00
N ALA A 78 -22.20 18.49 -9.10
CA ALA A 78 -22.67 19.39 -8.05
C ALA A 78 -23.49 20.54 -8.64
N LEU A 79 -24.15 21.33 -7.79
CA LEU A 79 -25.04 22.40 -8.21
C LEU A 79 -24.30 23.62 -8.80
N GLU A 80 -23.05 23.85 -8.38
CA GLU A 80 -22.25 25.00 -8.79
C GLU A 80 -21.01 24.54 -9.55
N PRO A 81 -20.68 25.14 -10.72
CA PRO A 81 -19.54 24.73 -11.53
C PRO A 81 -18.18 24.87 -10.82
N VAL A 82 -17.98 25.98 -10.10
CA VAL A 82 -16.74 26.25 -9.36
C VAL A 82 -16.57 25.23 -8.22
N PHE A 83 -17.63 24.99 -7.46
CA PHE A 83 -17.63 23.99 -6.39
C PHE A 83 -17.37 22.57 -6.95
N SER A 84 -17.99 22.21 -8.07
CA SER A 84 -17.76 20.92 -8.74
C SER A 84 -16.28 20.72 -9.12
N ARG A 85 -15.66 21.78 -9.69
CA ARG A 85 -14.23 21.75 -10.07
C ARG A 85 -13.33 21.58 -8.86
N ASP A 86 -13.59 22.35 -7.81
CA ASP A 86 -12.75 22.34 -6.60
C ASP A 86 -12.93 21.01 -5.84
N LEU A 87 -14.14 20.47 -5.82
CA LEU A 87 -14.41 19.16 -5.24
C LEU A 87 -13.69 18.02 -5.99
N VAL A 88 -13.70 18.02 -7.34
CA VAL A 88 -13.00 16.98 -8.10
C VAL A 88 -11.48 17.07 -7.91
N ARG A 89 -10.95 18.29 -7.79
CA ARG A 89 -9.51 18.49 -7.50
C ARG A 89 -9.13 17.90 -6.14
N GLU A 90 -9.92 18.19 -5.10
CA GLU A 90 -9.65 17.66 -3.76
C GLU A 90 -9.84 16.14 -3.69
N VAL A 91 -10.83 15.60 -4.38
CA VAL A 91 -11.03 14.15 -4.55
C VAL A 91 -9.80 13.48 -5.15
N LEU A 92 -9.18 14.08 -6.18
CA LEU A 92 -7.97 13.55 -6.80
C LEU A 92 -6.77 13.61 -5.84
N ILE A 93 -6.59 14.72 -5.14
CA ILE A 93 -5.51 14.90 -4.15
C ILE A 93 -5.62 13.88 -3.02
N GLU A 94 -6.81 13.74 -2.43
CA GLU A 94 -7.00 12.78 -1.33
C GLU A 94 -6.92 11.32 -1.79
N LEU A 95 -7.36 11.02 -3.01
CA LEU A 95 -7.23 9.71 -3.61
C LEU A 95 -5.76 9.34 -3.84
N GLU A 96 -4.95 10.28 -4.32
CA GLU A 96 -3.52 10.08 -4.52
C GLU A 96 -2.80 9.86 -3.20
N LYS A 97 -3.06 10.69 -2.17
CA LYS A 97 -2.49 10.51 -0.83
C LYS A 97 -2.83 9.15 -0.23
N LEU A 98 -4.08 8.72 -0.38
CA LEU A 98 -4.52 7.44 0.15
C LEU A 98 -3.90 6.26 -0.61
N ASN A 99 -3.78 6.37 -1.93
CA ASN A 99 -3.12 5.36 -2.75
C ASN A 99 -1.64 5.21 -2.38
N ARG A 100 -0.92 6.32 -2.20
CA ARG A 100 0.48 6.31 -1.74
C ARG A 100 0.59 5.67 -0.35
N PHE A 101 -0.27 6.05 0.58
CA PHE A 101 -0.28 5.48 1.93
C PHE A 101 -0.41 3.95 1.91
N TYR A 102 -1.37 3.39 1.15
CA TYR A 102 -1.54 1.94 1.07
C TYR A 102 -0.41 1.25 0.33
N LYS A 103 0.17 1.90 -0.68
CA LYS A 103 1.29 1.36 -1.43
C LYS A 103 2.54 1.28 -0.55
N ASN A 104 2.91 2.37 0.13
CA ASN A 104 4.03 2.41 1.06
C ASN A 104 3.86 1.40 2.21
N LYS A 105 2.64 1.29 2.76
CA LYS A 105 2.34 0.29 3.77
C LYS A 105 2.59 -1.13 3.26
N SER A 106 2.16 -1.45 2.05
CA SER A 106 2.37 -2.76 1.43
C SER A 106 3.84 -3.07 1.18
N VAL A 107 4.63 -2.08 0.73
CA VAL A 107 6.09 -2.22 0.53
C VAL A 107 6.80 -2.45 1.85
N ASN A 108 6.46 -1.69 2.89
CA ASN A 108 7.04 -1.85 4.23
C ASN A 108 6.72 -3.20 4.87
N GLU A 109 5.49 -3.69 4.70
CA GLU A 109 5.10 -5.03 5.15
C GLU A 109 5.90 -6.12 4.42
N LYS A 110 6.11 -5.97 3.10
CA LYS A 110 6.96 -6.87 2.29
C LYS A 110 8.41 -6.85 2.76
N ILE A 111 9.01 -5.68 2.99
CA ILE A 111 10.37 -5.52 3.51
C ILE A 111 10.51 -6.24 4.84
N SER A 112 9.63 -5.96 5.79
CA SER A 112 9.64 -6.59 7.12
C SER A 112 9.53 -8.12 7.03
N PHE A 113 8.66 -8.64 6.18
CA PHE A 113 8.53 -10.08 5.95
C PHE A 113 9.82 -10.70 5.40
N ILE A 114 10.44 -10.07 4.39
CA ILE A 114 11.69 -10.56 3.79
C ILE A 114 12.82 -10.52 4.83
N GLU A 115 12.94 -9.46 5.64
CA GLU A 115 13.96 -9.36 6.69
C GLU A 115 13.82 -10.48 7.74
N GLN A 116 12.60 -10.76 8.19
CA GLN A 116 12.35 -11.89 9.10
C GLN A 116 12.72 -13.24 8.46
N ARG A 117 12.41 -13.40 7.17
CA ARG A 117 12.76 -14.63 6.45
C ARG A 117 14.26 -14.80 6.26
N ILE A 118 15.00 -13.71 6.02
CA ILE A 118 16.48 -13.73 5.94
C ILE A 118 17.07 -14.21 7.27
N ILE A 119 16.57 -13.75 8.41
CA ILE A 119 17.03 -14.19 9.74
C ILE A 119 16.82 -15.71 9.88
N SER A 120 15.64 -16.22 9.56
CA SER A 120 15.35 -17.66 9.64
C SER A 120 16.28 -18.48 8.75
N VAL A 121 16.46 -18.05 7.49
CA VAL A 121 17.31 -18.78 6.53
C VAL A 121 18.79 -18.67 6.90
N SER A 122 19.25 -17.58 7.51
CA SER A 122 20.64 -17.48 7.99
C SER A 122 20.93 -18.50 9.09
N VAL A 123 19.98 -18.76 9.99
CA VAL A 123 20.10 -19.80 11.03
C VAL A 123 20.08 -21.20 10.40
N GLU A 124 19.23 -21.43 9.39
CA GLU A 124 19.20 -22.68 8.65
C GLU A 124 20.52 -22.95 7.92
N LEU A 125 21.11 -21.93 7.29
CA LEU A 125 22.40 -22.00 6.60
C LEU A 125 23.51 -22.34 7.59
N GLU A 126 23.62 -21.61 8.70
CA GLU A 126 24.61 -21.88 9.75
C GLU A 126 24.50 -23.30 10.30
N SER A 127 23.27 -23.78 10.52
CA SER A 127 23.01 -25.14 10.96
C SER A 127 23.47 -26.20 9.92
N SER A 128 23.22 -25.91 8.63
CA SER A 128 23.64 -26.82 7.54
C SER A 128 25.14 -26.84 7.36
N GLU A 129 25.80 -25.68 7.43
CA GLU A 129 27.28 -25.57 7.40
C GLU A 129 27.91 -26.29 8.59
N LYS A 130 27.33 -26.17 9.78
CA LYS A 130 27.82 -26.89 10.98
C LYS A 130 27.71 -28.40 10.80
N ARG A 131 26.58 -28.89 10.28
CA ARG A 131 26.40 -30.34 10.01
C ARG A 131 27.40 -30.85 9.01
N LEU A 132 27.62 -30.13 7.91
CA LEU A 132 28.63 -30.48 6.92
C LEU A 132 30.04 -30.52 7.54
N LYS A 133 30.40 -29.52 8.31
CA LYS A 133 31.68 -29.42 9.02
C LYS A 133 31.88 -30.60 9.97
N GLU A 134 30.92 -30.89 10.84
CA GLU A 134 30.98 -32.01 11.79
C GLU A 134 31.09 -33.35 11.09
N PHE A 135 30.42 -33.53 9.95
CA PHE A 135 30.52 -34.73 9.13
C PHE A 135 31.94 -34.89 8.55
N SER A 136 32.48 -33.81 7.96
CA SER A 136 33.81 -33.81 7.36
C SER A 136 34.93 -34.06 8.41
N GLU A 137 34.80 -33.46 9.61
CA GLU A 137 35.75 -33.66 10.72
C GLU A 137 35.75 -35.10 11.25
N LYS A 138 34.61 -35.78 11.26
CA LYS A 138 34.49 -37.18 11.69
C LYS A 138 34.94 -38.18 10.63
N ASN A 139 34.93 -37.80 9.36
CA ASN A 139 35.18 -38.68 8.22
C ASN A 139 36.32 -38.12 7.34
N LEU A 140 37.55 -38.04 7.89
CA LEU A 140 38.73 -37.49 7.19
C LEU A 140 39.16 -38.30 5.95
N GLN A 141 38.75 -39.57 5.83
CA GLN A 141 38.97 -40.41 4.65
C GLN A 141 37.65 -41.03 4.21
N ILE A 142 37.01 -40.43 3.24
CA ILE A 142 35.76 -40.93 2.68
C ILE A 142 36.08 -41.90 1.56
N SER A 143 36.01 -43.20 1.87
CA SER A 143 36.23 -44.28 0.90
C SER A 143 34.98 -45.10 0.61
N SER A 144 33.93 -44.98 1.41
CA SER A 144 32.68 -45.70 1.24
C SER A 144 31.70 -44.94 0.34
N PRO A 145 31.05 -45.57 -0.66
CA PRO A 145 30.04 -44.91 -1.49
C PRO A 145 28.88 -44.32 -0.69
N SER A 146 28.53 -44.91 0.45
CA SER A 146 27.48 -44.40 1.33
C SER A 146 27.87 -43.08 1.98
N LEU A 147 29.11 -42.92 2.42
CA LEU A 147 29.63 -41.68 3.00
C LEU A 147 29.73 -40.54 1.96
N VAL A 148 30.11 -40.89 0.72
CA VAL A 148 30.13 -39.93 -0.40
C VAL A 148 28.72 -39.37 -0.65
N LEU A 149 27.72 -40.24 -0.71
CA LEU A 149 26.31 -39.80 -0.88
C LEU A 149 25.81 -38.94 0.28
N GLU A 150 26.25 -39.22 1.49
CA GLU A 150 25.87 -38.45 2.66
C GLU A 150 26.52 -37.07 2.66
N GLU A 151 27.81 -36.98 2.30
CA GLU A 151 28.50 -35.71 2.11
C GLU A 151 27.82 -34.84 1.04
N GLU A 152 27.48 -35.44 -0.13
CA GLU A 152 26.78 -34.75 -1.20
C GLU A 152 25.41 -34.21 -0.76
N ARG A 153 24.73 -34.89 0.17
CA ARG A 153 23.45 -34.38 0.75
C ARG A 153 23.70 -33.17 1.61
N PHE A 154 24.67 -33.19 2.51
CA PHE A 154 24.99 -32.01 3.35
C PHE A 154 25.49 -30.85 2.52
N GLN A 155 26.30 -31.07 1.49
CA GLN A 155 26.73 -30.03 0.57
C GLN A 155 25.55 -29.40 -0.15
N ARG A 156 24.60 -30.20 -0.62
CA ARG A 156 23.39 -29.74 -1.27
C ARG A 156 22.50 -28.92 -0.33
N ASP A 157 22.36 -29.34 0.93
CA ASP A 157 21.60 -28.58 1.94
C ASP A 157 22.22 -27.20 2.16
N VAL A 158 23.53 -27.09 2.24
CA VAL A 158 24.24 -25.81 2.35
C VAL A 158 24.03 -24.96 1.10
N GLU A 159 24.17 -25.54 -0.10
CA GLU A 159 24.01 -24.84 -1.36
C GLU A 159 22.60 -24.30 -1.53
N VAL A 160 21.58 -25.10 -1.20
CA VAL A 160 20.16 -24.66 -1.25
C VAL A 160 19.90 -23.52 -0.27
N SER A 161 20.32 -23.66 1.00
CA SER A 161 20.13 -22.62 2.00
C SER A 161 20.85 -21.33 1.63
N LYS A 162 22.08 -21.42 1.09
CA LYS A 162 22.84 -20.29 0.58
C LYS A 162 22.15 -19.62 -0.62
N GLY A 163 21.64 -20.42 -1.55
CA GLY A 163 20.89 -19.91 -2.71
C GLY A 163 19.65 -19.13 -2.28
N VAL A 164 18.85 -19.68 -1.35
CA VAL A 164 17.67 -19.00 -0.80
C VAL A 164 18.07 -17.70 -0.09
N TYR A 165 19.12 -17.72 0.73
CA TYR A 165 19.62 -16.52 1.41
C TYR A 165 19.99 -15.41 0.44
N MET A 166 20.74 -15.74 -0.62
CA MET A 166 21.15 -14.77 -1.64
C MET A 166 19.95 -14.19 -2.41
N THR A 167 18.97 -15.03 -2.77
CA THR A 167 17.75 -14.59 -3.45
C THR A 167 16.95 -13.60 -2.57
N LEU A 168 16.77 -13.93 -1.29
CA LEU A 168 16.08 -13.04 -0.35
C LEU A 168 16.81 -11.71 -0.16
N LYS A 169 18.15 -11.71 -0.14
CA LYS A 169 18.92 -10.47 -0.10
C LYS A 169 18.69 -9.61 -1.34
N GLN A 170 18.64 -10.20 -2.53
CA GLN A 170 18.32 -9.48 -3.76
C GLN A 170 16.90 -8.93 -3.76
N GLU A 171 15.92 -9.72 -3.31
CA GLU A 171 14.54 -9.25 -3.18
C GLU A 171 14.40 -8.10 -2.17
N LEU A 172 15.15 -8.14 -1.06
CA LEU A 172 15.18 -7.06 -0.08
C LEU A 172 15.68 -5.75 -0.70
N GLU A 173 16.79 -5.81 -1.45
CA GLU A 173 17.33 -4.61 -2.12
C GLU A 173 16.35 -4.06 -3.16
N LEU A 174 15.70 -4.92 -3.93
CA LEU A 174 14.66 -4.48 -4.89
C LEU A 174 13.48 -3.81 -4.17
N ALA A 175 13.01 -4.37 -3.05
CA ALA A 175 11.92 -3.79 -2.27
C ALA A 175 12.31 -2.43 -1.66
N LYS A 176 13.56 -2.26 -1.21
CA LYS A 176 14.08 -0.97 -0.71
C LYS A 176 14.23 0.07 -1.82
N ILE A 177 14.58 -0.34 -3.04
CA ILE A 177 14.61 0.55 -4.20
C ILE A 177 13.19 1.00 -4.55
N GLU A 178 12.20 0.09 -4.48
CA GLU A 178 10.79 0.42 -4.69
C GLU A 178 10.29 1.46 -3.67
N GLU A 179 10.63 1.29 -2.38
CA GLU A 179 10.34 2.25 -1.30
C GLU A 179 10.95 3.62 -1.58
N SER A 180 12.25 3.69 -1.87
CA SER A 180 12.97 4.94 -2.11
C SER A 180 12.57 5.66 -3.41
N GLY A 181 12.14 4.91 -4.43
CA GLY A 181 11.68 5.47 -5.71
C GLY A 181 10.36 6.21 -5.59
N GLU A 182 9.56 5.90 -4.59
CA GLU A 182 8.30 6.59 -4.29
C GLU A 182 8.49 7.89 -3.51
N ASP A 183 9.44 7.96 -2.60
CA ASP A 183 9.77 9.19 -1.86
C ASP A 183 10.30 10.30 -2.79
N ASN A 184 11.06 9.93 -3.84
CA ASN A 184 11.61 10.88 -4.80
C ASN A 184 10.58 11.45 -5.81
N SER A 185 9.37 10.91 -5.87
CA SER A 185 8.31 11.46 -6.74
C SER A 185 7.59 12.66 -6.13
N ASP A 186 7.80 12.95 -4.85
CA ASP A 186 7.19 14.09 -4.16
C ASP A 186 7.83 15.44 -4.49
N ASP A 187 9.09 15.48 -4.90
CA ASP A 187 9.82 16.72 -5.21
C ASP A 187 9.56 17.28 -6.64
N LYS A 188 8.84 16.54 -7.48
CA LYS A 188 8.62 16.94 -8.89
C LYS A 188 7.25 17.57 -9.19
N ILE A 189 6.39 17.74 -8.18
CA ILE A 189 5.07 18.37 -8.33
C ILE A 189 4.94 19.54 -7.33
N ARG A 190 5.80 20.51 -7.51
CA ARG A 190 5.64 21.90 -7.00
C ARG A 190 5.57 22.88 -8.13
#